data_ae62c590bdf2a836b30f7c71f38dcbfa
#
_entry.id   ae62c590bdf2a836b30f7c71f38dcbfa
#
_cell.length_a   1.000
_cell.length_b   1.000
_cell.length_c   1.000
_cell.angle_alpha   90.00
_cell.angle_beta   90.00
_cell.angle_gamma   90.00
#
_symmetry.space_group_name_H-M   'P 1'
#
loop_
_entity.id
_entity.type
_entity.pdbx_description
1 polymer ?
#
loop_
_entity_poly.entity_id
_entity_poly.type
_entity_poly.pdbx_seq_one_letter_code
_entity_poly.pdbx_strand_id
1 'polypeptide(L)'
;MNSIWHSFQEKNNAVIENNDIIHYGNASTELKNTGSNTLVMADLSHFGVIHFSGEDASEFLQGQLSCDVTKIDHYTAQYGSCCNPKGRMLASFLVWKNSSGYFMQLPISLLITLEKRLSMYIMRAKVKLSNDSDKYVRIGVAGSLASEVVEKIFGVSPDPFLGVINSE
;
A
#
# COMPACT_ATOMS: atom_id res chain seq x y z
N MET A 1 1.26 4.19 13.10
CA MET A 1 1.58 5.36 12.20
C MET A 1 2.97 5.87 12.56
N ASN A 2 3.78 6.22 11.57
CA ASN A 2 5.10 6.82 11.76
C ASN A 2 5.01 8.11 12.62
N SER A 3 5.86 8.26 13.64
CA SER A 3 5.77 9.36 14.61
C SER A 3 5.99 10.76 14.01
N ILE A 4 6.87 10.86 13.00
CA ILE A 4 7.13 12.12 12.29
C ILE A 4 5.89 12.52 11.48
N TRP A 5 5.27 11.54 10.81
CA TRP A 5 4.06 11.75 10.05
C TRP A 5 2.88 12.14 10.95
N HIS A 6 2.72 11.48 12.09
CA HIS A 6 1.70 11.83 13.09
C HIS A 6 1.83 13.30 13.52
N SER A 7 3.03 13.72 13.92
CA SER A 7 3.27 15.11 14.33
C SER A 7 3.04 16.13 13.19
N PHE A 8 3.33 15.75 11.95
CA PHE A 8 3.00 16.57 10.79
C PHE A 8 1.50 16.72 10.61
N GLN A 9 0.73 15.65 10.76
CA GLN A 9 -0.72 15.67 10.63
C GLN A 9 -1.39 16.53 11.71
N GLU A 10 -0.95 16.42 12.96
CA GLU A 10 -1.44 17.27 14.06
C GLU A 10 -1.22 18.77 13.76
N LYS A 11 -0.04 19.14 13.26
CA LYS A 11 0.27 20.52 12.85
C LYS A 11 -0.61 21.04 11.71
N ASN A 12 -1.18 20.15 10.91
CA ASN A 12 -2.09 20.46 9.81
C ASN A 12 -3.57 20.30 10.19
N ASN A 13 -3.89 20.38 11.50
CA ASN A 13 -5.25 20.31 12.04
C ASN A 13 -5.97 18.97 11.79
N ALA A 14 -5.23 17.89 11.63
CA ALA A 14 -5.84 16.56 11.57
C ALA A 14 -6.48 16.19 12.91
N VAL A 15 -7.71 15.75 12.89
CA VAL A 15 -8.35 15.07 14.01
C VAL A 15 -8.03 13.59 13.93
N ILE A 16 -7.34 13.09 14.94
CA ILE A 16 -6.82 11.72 14.98
C ILE A 16 -7.50 10.95 16.11
N GLU A 17 -8.12 9.83 15.80
CA GLU A 17 -8.73 8.92 16.77
C GLU A 17 -8.22 7.49 16.53
N ASN A 18 -7.83 6.80 17.60
CA ASN A 18 -7.29 5.42 17.51
C ASN A 18 -6.17 5.23 16.48
N ASN A 19 -5.35 6.26 16.27
CA ASN A 19 -4.26 6.28 15.28
C ASN A 19 -4.72 6.41 13.82
N ASP A 20 -6.00 6.66 13.57
CA ASP A 20 -6.57 6.95 12.26
C ASP A 20 -6.93 8.43 12.13
N ILE A 21 -6.70 9.01 10.96
CA ILE A 21 -7.09 10.38 10.65
C ILE A 21 -8.56 10.39 10.25
N ILE A 22 -9.37 11.16 10.97
CA ILE A 22 -10.81 11.24 10.76
C ILE A 22 -11.16 12.36 9.79
N HIS A 23 -10.57 13.54 9.96
CA HIS A 23 -10.73 14.70 9.06
C HIS A 23 -9.67 15.78 9.37
N TYR A 24 -9.57 16.79 8.50
CA TYR A 24 -8.68 17.96 8.63
C TYR A 24 -9.46 19.24 8.91
N GLY A 25 -10.42 19.18 9.83
CA GLY A 25 -11.19 20.34 10.30
C GLY A 25 -12.68 20.21 10.06
N ASN A 26 -13.13 19.87 8.85
CA ASN A 26 -14.58 19.75 8.56
C ASN A 26 -14.87 18.57 7.61
N ALA A 27 -15.25 17.44 8.16
CA ALA A 27 -15.57 16.21 7.42
C ALA A 27 -16.64 16.41 6.33
N SER A 28 -17.68 17.24 6.60
CA SER A 28 -18.75 17.48 5.63
C SER A 28 -18.27 18.27 4.42
N THR A 29 -17.34 19.20 4.60
CA THR A 29 -16.73 19.98 3.52
C THR A 29 -15.75 19.10 2.72
N GLU A 30 -14.96 18.29 3.39
CA GLU A 30 -14.02 17.36 2.77
C GLU A 30 -14.74 16.34 1.87
N LEU A 31 -15.84 15.75 2.35
CA LEU A 31 -16.68 14.85 1.55
C LEU A 31 -17.31 15.54 0.32
N LYS A 32 -17.73 16.79 0.43
CA LYS A 32 -18.26 17.54 -0.72
C LYS A 32 -17.20 17.83 -1.78
N ASN A 33 -15.94 17.99 -1.36
CA ASN A 33 -14.82 18.26 -2.25
C ASN A 33 -14.32 17.03 -3.01
N THR A 34 -14.86 15.84 -2.77
CA THR A 34 -14.52 14.63 -3.54
C THR A 34 -15.18 14.57 -4.92
N GLY A 35 -15.98 15.58 -5.28
CA GLY A 35 -16.62 15.71 -6.59
C GLY A 35 -15.66 16.07 -7.73
N SER A 36 -16.20 16.17 -8.95
CA SER A 36 -15.44 16.53 -10.16
C SER A 36 -14.76 17.91 -10.07
N ASN A 37 -13.58 18.04 -10.66
CA ASN A 37 -12.72 19.22 -10.71
C ASN A 37 -12.01 19.61 -9.41
N THR A 38 -11.76 18.66 -8.54
CA THR A 38 -11.01 18.90 -7.31
C THR A 38 -9.77 18.01 -7.24
N LEU A 39 -8.79 18.45 -6.47
CA LEU A 39 -7.67 17.63 -6.02
C LEU A 39 -7.94 17.23 -4.57
N VAL A 40 -7.95 15.96 -4.29
CA VAL A 40 -8.12 15.43 -2.94
C VAL A 40 -6.86 14.65 -2.56
N MET A 41 -6.36 14.91 -1.36
CA MET A 41 -5.29 14.14 -0.75
C MET A 41 -5.84 13.44 0.49
N ALA A 42 -5.56 12.15 0.59
CA ALA A 42 -5.97 11.30 1.71
C ALA A 42 -4.78 10.62 2.37
N ASP A 43 -4.77 10.58 3.68
CA ASP A 43 -3.87 9.71 4.44
C ASP A 43 -4.30 8.25 4.29
N LEU A 44 -3.36 7.38 3.98
CA LEU A 44 -3.57 5.94 3.83
C LEU A 44 -2.87 5.13 4.92
N SER A 45 -2.66 5.69 6.10
CA SER A 45 -2.00 5.01 7.23
C SER A 45 -2.79 3.81 7.77
N HIS A 46 -4.08 3.72 7.46
CA HIS A 46 -4.92 2.55 7.76
C HIS A 46 -4.56 1.30 6.92
N PHE A 47 -3.73 1.45 5.90
CA PHE A 47 -3.06 0.32 5.26
C PHE A 47 -1.69 0.08 5.88
N GLY A 48 -1.28 -1.18 5.92
CA GLY A 48 0.07 -1.60 6.27
C GLY A 48 0.81 -2.13 5.06
N VAL A 49 2.12 -2.31 5.19
CA VAL A 49 2.99 -2.83 4.13
C VAL A 49 3.81 -3.99 4.66
N ILE A 50 3.75 -5.13 3.97
CA ILE A 50 4.65 -6.26 4.16
C ILE A 50 5.68 -6.24 3.03
N HIS A 51 6.96 -6.32 3.38
CA HIS A 51 8.06 -6.44 2.44
C HIS A 51 8.56 -7.88 2.39
N PHE A 52 8.78 -8.38 1.18
CA PHE A 52 9.31 -9.72 0.89
C PHE A 52 10.60 -9.58 0.09
N SER A 53 11.70 -10.05 0.64
CA SER A 53 13.00 -10.05 -0.01
C SER A 53 13.59 -11.47 -0.02
N GLY A 54 14.58 -11.70 -0.88
CA GLY A 54 15.28 -12.96 -1.03
C GLY A 54 15.10 -13.60 -2.40
N GLU A 55 15.98 -14.56 -2.71
CA GLU A 55 16.07 -15.19 -4.03
C GLU A 55 14.78 -15.90 -4.44
N ASP A 56 14.10 -16.52 -3.46
CA ASP A 56 12.89 -17.31 -3.71
C ASP A 56 11.58 -16.51 -3.51
N ALA A 57 11.66 -15.17 -3.32
CA ALA A 57 10.48 -14.36 -3.00
C ALA A 57 9.39 -14.44 -4.09
N SER A 58 9.78 -14.44 -5.37
CA SER A 58 8.84 -14.53 -6.48
C SER A 58 8.09 -15.87 -6.50
N GLU A 59 8.82 -16.97 -6.41
CA GLU A 59 8.26 -18.32 -6.41
C GLU A 59 7.38 -18.56 -5.19
N PHE A 60 7.86 -18.13 -4.02
CA PHE A 60 7.09 -18.21 -2.79
C PHE A 60 5.74 -17.48 -2.91
N LEU A 61 5.75 -16.22 -3.35
CA LEU A 61 4.53 -15.42 -3.50
C LEU A 61 3.60 -16.02 -4.55
N GLN A 62 4.13 -16.51 -5.68
CA GLN A 62 3.35 -17.17 -6.71
C GLN A 62 2.57 -18.37 -6.18
N GLY A 63 3.13 -19.10 -5.21
CA GLY A 63 2.47 -20.22 -4.55
C GLY A 63 1.45 -19.84 -3.47
N GLN A 64 1.43 -18.60 -3.01
CA GLN A 64 0.59 -18.15 -1.89
C GLN A 64 -0.53 -17.20 -2.29
N LEU A 65 -0.39 -16.51 -3.42
CA LEU A 65 -1.27 -15.43 -3.84
C LEU A 65 -2.13 -15.82 -5.05
N SER A 66 -3.26 -15.15 -5.21
CA SER A 66 -4.17 -15.38 -6.34
C SER A 66 -3.80 -14.61 -7.62
N CYS A 67 -2.91 -13.62 -7.52
CA CYS A 67 -2.41 -12.88 -8.68
C CYS A 67 -1.20 -13.58 -9.30
N ASP A 68 -0.91 -13.26 -10.55
CA ASP A 68 0.27 -13.76 -11.25
C ASP A 68 1.50 -12.90 -10.90
N VAL A 69 2.23 -13.29 -9.86
CA VAL A 69 3.39 -12.56 -9.36
C VAL A 69 4.51 -12.47 -10.39
N THR A 70 4.58 -13.41 -11.33
CA THR A 70 5.60 -13.42 -12.38
C THR A 70 5.45 -12.27 -13.38
N LYS A 71 4.26 -11.66 -13.45
CA LYS A 71 3.98 -10.49 -14.28
C LYS A 71 4.19 -9.16 -13.57
N ILE A 72 4.58 -9.18 -12.31
CA ILE A 72 4.90 -7.96 -11.55
C ILE A 72 6.35 -7.60 -11.82
N ASP A 73 6.56 -6.51 -12.51
CA ASP A 73 7.86 -5.91 -12.76
C ASP A 73 8.04 -4.59 -11.99
N HIS A 74 9.04 -3.79 -12.35
CA HIS A 74 9.32 -2.51 -11.70
C HIS A 74 8.33 -1.39 -12.07
N TYR A 75 7.44 -1.64 -13.03
CA TYR A 75 6.52 -0.65 -13.60
C TYR A 75 5.04 -1.01 -13.40
N THR A 76 4.76 -2.20 -12.87
CA THR A 76 3.40 -2.70 -12.73
C THR A 76 3.11 -3.18 -11.31
N ALA A 77 1.89 -2.91 -10.83
CA ALA A 77 1.33 -3.49 -9.64
C ALA A 77 0.17 -4.43 -10.00
N GLN A 78 -0.21 -5.30 -9.08
CA GLN A 78 -1.39 -6.15 -9.25
C GLN A 78 -2.21 -6.20 -7.97
N TYR A 79 -3.54 -6.23 -8.14
CA TYR A 79 -4.43 -6.66 -7.07
C TYR A 79 -4.40 -8.17 -6.93
N GLY A 80 -4.40 -8.63 -5.69
CA GLY A 80 -4.45 -10.04 -5.38
C GLY A 80 -5.17 -10.32 -4.08
N SER A 81 -5.33 -11.61 -3.80
CA SER A 81 -5.85 -12.08 -2.51
C SER A 81 -5.07 -13.29 -2.03
N CYS A 82 -5.08 -13.49 -0.72
CA CYS A 82 -4.64 -14.71 -0.09
C CYS A 82 -5.87 -15.47 0.40
N CYS A 83 -5.96 -16.76 0.05
CA CYS A 83 -7.08 -17.61 0.43
C CYS A 83 -6.65 -18.73 1.38
N ASN A 84 -7.59 -19.25 2.15
CA ASN A 84 -7.37 -20.49 2.87
C ASN A 84 -7.59 -21.72 1.95
N PRO A 85 -7.26 -22.96 2.39
CA PRO A 85 -7.46 -24.16 1.58
C PRO A 85 -8.91 -24.47 1.20
N LYS A 86 -9.89 -23.80 1.85
CA LYS A 86 -11.32 -23.91 1.52
C LYS A 86 -11.78 -22.82 0.53
N GLY A 87 -10.86 -22.05 -0.05
CA GLY A 87 -11.16 -20.97 -1.00
C GLY A 87 -11.69 -19.68 -0.37
N ARG A 88 -11.73 -19.55 0.96
CA ARG A 88 -12.14 -18.31 1.60
C ARG A 88 -11.01 -17.29 1.55
N MET A 89 -11.31 -16.10 1.05
CA MET A 89 -10.40 -14.95 1.05
C MET A 89 -10.12 -14.50 2.49
N LEU A 90 -8.85 -14.40 2.84
CA LEU A 90 -8.36 -13.93 4.13
C LEU A 90 -7.99 -12.46 4.10
N ALA A 91 -7.41 -12.02 2.99
CA ALA A 91 -7.05 -10.63 2.73
C ALA A 91 -7.03 -10.38 1.23
N SER A 92 -7.38 -9.15 0.84
CA SER A 92 -7.08 -8.58 -0.48
C SER A 92 -5.99 -7.52 -0.31
N PHE A 93 -5.18 -7.30 -1.34
CA PHE A 93 -4.02 -6.43 -1.28
C PHE A 93 -3.61 -5.93 -2.65
N LEU A 94 -2.77 -4.90 -2.66
CA LEU A 94 -2.01 -4.46 -3.83
C LEU A 94 -0.57 -4.94 -3.67
N VAL A 95 0.00 -5.55 -4.72
CA VAL A 95 1.40 -5.99 -4.75
C VAL A 95 2.14 -5.26 -5.86
N TRP A 96 3.35 -4.78 -5.55
CA TRP A 96 4.29 -4.21 -6.51
C TRP A 96 5.72 -4.64 -6.17
N LYS A 97 6.67 -4.26 -7.00
CA LYS A 97 8.08 -4.64 -6.87
C LYS A 97 8.99 -3.44 -7.09
N ASN A 98 10.10 -3.41 -6.36
CA ASN A 98 11.25 -2.56 -6.66
C ASN A 98 12.56 -3.36 -6.57
N SER A 99 13.71 -2.67 -6.61
CA SER A 99 15.04 -3.30 -6.52
C SER A 99 15.28 -4.10 -5.23
N SER A 100 14.58 -3.77 -4.13
CA SER A 100 14.74 -4.45 -2.84
C SER A 100 13.83 -5.69 -2.66
N GLY A 101 12.84 -5.89 -3.53
CA GLY A 101 11.91 -7.02 -3.45
C GLY A 101 10.45 -6.65 -3.74
N TYR A 102 9.54 -7.46 -3.20
CA TYR A 102 8.10 -7.26 -3.35
C TYR A 102 7.51 -6.57 -2.13
N PHE A 103 6.51 -5.74 -2.38
CA PHE A 103 5.74 -5.05 -1.35
C PHE A 103 4.27 -5.39 -1.50
N MET A 104 3.62 -5.62 -0.37
CA MET A 104 2.19 -5.92 -0.30
C MET A 104 1.51 -4.93 0.61
N GLN A 105 0.59 -4.13 0.08
CA GLN A 105 -0.24 -3.20 0.85
C GLN A 105 -1.61 -3.82 1.12
N LEU A 106 -2.01 -3.83 2.38
CA LEU A 106 -3.29 -4.40 2.84
C LEU A 106 -3.81 -3.63 4.06
N PRO A 107 -5.09 -3.79 4.44
CA PRO A 107 -5.61 -3.20 5.68
C PRO A 107 -4.74 -3.59 6.87
N ILE A 108 -4.32 -2.60 7.68
CA ILE A 108 -3.39 -2.82 8.79
C ILE A 108 -3.93 -3.80 9.84
N SER A 109 -5.25 -3.84 9.99
CA SER A 109 -5.94 -4.79 10.88
C SER A 109 -5.72 -6.26 10.51
N LEU A 110 -5.43 -6.56 9.24
CA LEU A 110 -5.17 -7.91 8.74
C LEU A 110 -3.68 -8.25 8.68
N LEU A 111 -2.80 -7.25 8.77
CA LEU A 111 -1.38 -7.39 8.51
C LEU A 111 -0.71 -8.45 9.39
N ILE A 112 -0.84 -8.34 10.71
CA ILE A 112 -0.18 -9.26 11.66
C ILE A 112 -0.65 -10.70 11.45
N THR A 113 -1.94 -10.89 11.16
CA THR A 113 -2.51 -12.22 10.93
C THR A 113 -1.97 -12.83 9.64
N LEU A 114 -1.90 -12.02 8.57
CA LEU A 114 -1.40 -12.48 7.28
C LEU A 114 0.12 -12.72 7.32
N GLU A 115 0.87 -11.82 7.94
CA GLU A 115 2.32 -11.94 8.14
C GLU A 115 2.67 -13.26 8.85
N LYS A 116 2.04 -13.53 10.00
CA LYS A 116 2.22 -14.77 10.74
C LYS A 116 1.90 -16.01 9.89
N ARG A 117 0.80 -15.94 9.14
CA ARG A 117 0.39 -17.04 8.28
C ARG A 117 1.41 -17.31 7.18
N LEU A 118 1.82 -16.29 6.43
CA LEU A 118 2.79 -16.43 5.35
C LEU A 118 4.15 -16.92 5.87
N SER A 119 4.58 -16.43 7.04
CA SER A 119 5.83 -16.88 7.68
C SER A 119 5.85 -18.39 7.95
N MET A 120 4.71 -19.01 8.26
CA MET A 120 4.64 -20.46 8.47
C MET A 120 4.90 -21.28 7.19
N TYR A 121 4.71 -20.70 6.02
CA TYR A 121 4.90 -21.37 4.74
C TYR A 121 6.28 -21.14 4.11
N ILE A 122 7.11 -20.25 4.68
CA ILE A 122 8.46 -19.98 4.16
C ILE A 122 9.34 -21.23 4.22
N MET A 123 9.24 -22.00 5.31
CA MET A 123 9.98 -23.26 5.54
C MET A 123 11.47 -23.19 5.15
N ARG A 124 11.84 -23.71 3.96
CA ARG A 124 13.20 -23.73 3.43
C ARG A 124 13.48 -22.70 2.37
N ALA A 125 12.45 -21.90 1.97
CA ALA A 125 12.62 -20.86 0.96
C ALA A 125 13.50 -19.72 1.49
N LYS A 126 14.39 -19.22 0.65
CA LYS A 126 15.24 -18.06 0.95
C LYS A 126 14.42 -16.77 0.83
N VAL A 127 13.47 -16.60 1.72
CA VAL A 127 12.56 -15.45 1.78
C VAL A 127 12.64 -14.82 3.17
N LYS A 128 12.76 -13.51 3.21
CA LYS A 128 12.64 -12.70 4.41
C LYS A 128 11.39 -11.84 4.32
N LEU A 129 10.58 -11.90 5.36
CA LEU A 129 9.36 -11.14 5.53
C LEU A 129 9.57 -10.07 6.60
N SER A 130 9.11 -8.85 6.38
CA SER A 130 9.13 -7.79 7.39
C SER A 130 7.91 -6.89 7.27
N ASN A 131 7.40 -6.45 8.42
CA ASN A 131 6.42 -5.37 8.48
C ASN A 131 7.15 -4.04 8.33
N ASP A 132 6.98 -3.40 7.18
CA ASP A 132 7.63 -2.14 6.85
C ASP A 132 6.66 -0.95 6.90
N SER A 133 5.51 -1.12 7.54
CA SER A 133 4.44 -0.09 7.60
C SER A 133 4.92 1.27 8.12
N ASP A 134 5.81 1.28 9.12
CA ASP A 134 6.32 2.52 9.71
C ASP A 134 7.51 3.14 8.95
N LYS A 135 8.05 2.44 7.95
CA LYS A 135 9.12 2.97 7.09
C LYS A 135 8.59 3.91 6.00
N TYR A 136 7.29 3.83 5.69
CA TYR A 136 6.68 4.56 4.59
C TYR A 136 5.51 5.42 5.06
N VAL A 137 5.42 6.62 4.49
CA VAL A 137 4.19 7.43 4.51
C VAL A 137 3.41 7.08 3.24
N ARG A 138 2.13 6.83 3.39
CA ARG A 138 1.22 6.47 2.30
C ARG A 138 0.19 7.57 2.12
N ILE A 139 0.15 8.13 0.93
CA ILE A 139 -0.74 9.23 0.58
C ILE A 139 -1.49 8.84 -0.69
N GLY A 140 -2.80 8.95 -0.64
CA GLY A 140 -3.65 8.87 -1.82
C GLY A 140 -3.88 10.26 -2.40
N VAL A 141 -3.78 10.37 -3.72
CA VAL A 141 -4.11 11.60 -4.45
C VAL A 141 -5.16 11.25 -5.50
N ALA A 142 -6.27 11.98 -5.52
CA ALA A 142 -7.38 11.72 -6.42
C ALA A 142 -7.98 13.03 -6.96
N GLY A 143 -8.73 12.91 -8.06
CA GLY A 143 -9.36 14.03 -8.76
C GLY A 143 -8.74 14.31 -10.11
N SER A 144 -9.37 15.21 -10.87
CA SER A 144 -8.96 15.51 -12.25
C SER A 144 -7.56 16.10 -12.39
N LEU A 145 -7.03 16.72 -11.33
CA LEU A 145 -5.69 17.32 -11.31
C LEU A 145 -4.62 16.39 -10.70
N ALA A 146 -4.99 15.17 -10.31
CA ALA A 146 -4.07 14.28 -9.60
C ALA A 146 -2.82 13.92 -10.42
N SER A 147 -2.99 13.56 -11.70
CA SER A 147 -1.86 13.23 -12.59
C SER A 147 -0.94 14.42 -12.82
N GLU A 148 -1.49 15.62 -13.04
CA GLU A 148 -0.71 16.86 -13.23
C GLU A 148 0.14 17.18 -12.00
N VAL A 149 -0.44 17.04 -10.79
CA VAL A 149 0.29 17.30 -9.54
C VAL A 149 1.37 16.26 -9.30
N VAL A 150 1.10 14.98 -9.54
CA VAL A 150 2.09 13.90 -9.44
C VAL A 150 3.24 14.13 -10.43
N GLU A 151 2.94 14.44 -11.68
CA GLU A 151 3.95 14.74 -12.70
C GLU A 151 4.79 15.97 -12.33
N LYS A 152 4.18 17.03 -11.79
CA LYS A 152 4.90 18.23 -11.34
C LYS A 152 5.86 17.95 -10.19
N ILE A 153 5.52 17.03 -9.28
CA ILE A 153 6.33 16.70 -8.10
C ILE A 153 7.44 15.70 -8.46
N PHE A 154 7.12 14.67 -9.23
CA PHE A 154 8.02 13.54 -9.51
C PHE A 154 8.62 13.57 -10.92
N GLY A 155 8.21 14.52 -11.78
CA GLY A 155 8.67 14.62 -13.17
C GLY A 155 8.05 13.61 -14.12
N VAL A 156 7.22 12.70 -13.61
CA VAL A 156 6.57 11.62 -14.36
C VAL A 156 5.28 11.22 -13.69
N SER A 157 4.28 10.78 -14.47
CA SER A 157 3.03 10.21 -13.98
C SER A 157 2.97 8.72 -14.32
N PRO A 158 2.51 7.85 -13.41
CA PRO A 158 2.36 6.43 -13.70
C PRO A 158 1.29 6.19 -14.77
N ASP A 159 1.38 5.03 -15.42
CA ASP A 159 0.32 4.54 -16.31
C ASP A 159 -1.03 4.55 -15.57
N PRO A 160 -2.14 4.94 -16.22
CA PRO A 160 -3.44 5.09 -15.55
C PRO A 160 -3.96 3.84 -14.84
N PHE A 161 -3.52 2.64 -15.23
CA PHE A 161 -3.99 1.41 -14.61
C PHE A 161 -2.83 0.61 -14.02
N LEU A 162 -2.70 0.66 -12.69
CA LEU A 162 -1.71 -0.10 -11.91
C LEU A 162 -0.24 0.15 -12.31
N GLY A 163 0.04 1.27 -12.98
CA GLY A 163 1.40 1.68 -13.26
C GLY A 163 2.15 2.04 -11.98
N VAL A 164 3.43 1.72 -11.95
CA VAL A 164 4.35 2.00 -10.83
C VAL A 164 5.52 2.83 -11.34
N ILE A 165 5.88 3.84 -10.57
CA ILE A 165 7.12 4.59 -10.75
C ILE A 165 7.95 4.42 -9.49
N ASN A 166 9.17 3.94 -9.64
CA ASN A 166 10.15 3.91 -8.58
C ASN A 166 11.14 5.05 -8.81
N SER A 167 11.12 6.08 -7.95
CA SER A 167 12.18 7.09 -7.89
C SER A 167 13.25 6.60 -6.92
N GLU A 168 14.48 6.48 -7.37
CA GLU A 168 15.65 6.24 -6.54
C GLU A 168 16.07 7.50 -5.76
#